data_2b89be5207b07bc640bce61dbdcdce29
#
_entry.id   2b89be5207b07bc640bce61dbdcdce29
#
_cell.length_a   1.000
_cell.length_b   1.000
_cell.length_c   1.000
_cell.angle_alpha   90.00
_cell.angle_beta   90.00
_cell.angle_gamma   90.00
#
_symmetry.space_group_name_H-M   'P 1'
#
loop_
_entity.id
_entity.type
_entity.pdbx_description
1 polymer ?
#
loop_
_entity_poly.entity_id
_entity_poly.type
_entity_poly.pdbx_seq_one_letter_code
_entity_poly.pdbx_strand_id
1 'polypeptide(L)'
;MGMYLDRSTFKIIIYSVLALLSIMLSIMFISSCYYIVDPGYSAIHLRMGSMISEHNTSGMYFKIPLIDDVIMINNRICKAEISTTALSKDLQSVSVDVAINYRLNDAIKLYTTVGTDFEQIILNPYSQESIKAIVARFTAEDLIRVRNIAKDEVFNELRSRLDPVFIELVDFNFVHLDFTAQFIHSVEEKQIAEQTAKTAHNLSEKVKEEALQTKLRADAEAYALNIKKNCTTPEILALKKIEKWNGKLPKVYGSSLPMLSLLDK
;
A
#
# COMPACT_ATOMS: atom_id res chain seq x y z
N MET A 1 -52.30 -58.99 28.84
CA MET A 1 -52.79 -58.26 29.98
C MET A 1 -52.93 -56.77 29.45
N GLY A 2 -54.09 -56.50 28.86
CA GLY A 2 -54.38 -55.16 28.26
C GLY A 2 -54.84 -54.24 29.36
N MET A 3 -54.04 -53.21 29.63
CA MET A 3 -54.34 -52.13 30.57
C MET A 3 -55.37 -51.20 29.92
N TYR A 4 -56.65 -51.40 30.16
CA TYR A 4 -57.73 -50.47 29.78
C TYR A 4 -57.58 -49.23 30.66
N LEU A 5 -56.96 -48.17 30.10
CA LEU A 5 -57.00 -46.88 30.74
C LEU A 5 -58.45 -46.41 30.82
N ASP A 6 -58.94 -46.20 32.07
CA ASP A 6 -60.26 -45.67 32.33
C ASP A 6 -60.48 -44.34 31.57
N ARG A 7 -61.69 -44.13 30.99
CA ARG A 7 -62.03 -42.94 30.21
C ARG A 7 -61.80 -41.61 30.97
N SER A 8 -61.81 -41.67 32.30
CA SER A 8 -61.51 -40.49 33.14
C SER A 8 -60.01 -40.19 33.19
N THR A 9 -59.16 -41.17 33.31
CA THR A 9 -57.67 -41.01 33.28
C THR A 9 -57.21 -40.55 31.91
N PHE A 10 -57.79 -41.03 30.82
CA PHE A 10 -57.45 -40.59 29.47
C PHE A 10 -57.79 -39.12 29.22
N LYS A 11 -58.96 -38.62 29.73
CA LYS A 11 -59.30 -37.20 29.68
C LYS A 11 -58.34 -36.32 30.48
N ILE A 12 -57.93 -36.77 31.68
CA ILE A 12 -56.97 -36.04 32.54
C ILE A 12 -55.62 -35.89 31.82
N ILE A 13 -55.15 -36.96 31.18
CA ILE A 13 -53.92 -36.92 30.40
C ILE A 13 -54.01 -35.96 29.23
N ILE A 14 -55.13 -35.97 28.50
CA ILE A 14 -55.35 -35.02 27.39
C ILE A 14 -55.33 -33.55 27.88
N TYR A 15 -56.03 -33.27 28.98
CA TYR A 15 -56.08 -31.91 29.54
C TYR A 15 -54.74 -31.45 30.09
N SER A 16 -53.93 -32.35 30.68
CA SER A 16 -52.59 -32.04 31.14
C SER A 16 -51.66 -31.77 29.97
N VAL A 17 -51.72 -32.51 28.88
CA VAL A 17 -50.92 -32.28 27.66
C VAL A 17 -51.34 -30.97 26.99
N LEU A 18 -52.65 -30.65 26.90
CA LEU A 18 -53.17 -29.38 26.38
C LEU A 18 -52.70 -28.18 27.23
N ALA A 19 -52.73 -28.33 28.56
CA ALA A 19 -52.25 -27.32 29.48
C ALA A 19 -50.74 -27.05 29.33
N LEU A 20 -49.94 -28.10 29.21
CA LEU A 20 -48.50 -28.02 28.96
C LEU A 20 -48.21 -27.32 27.60
N LEU A 21 -48.94 -27.70 26.56
CA LEU A 21 -48.83 -27.09 25.24
C LEU A 21 -49.20 -25.61 25.26
N SER A 22 -50.26 -25.21 25.99
CA SER A 22 -50.69 -23.84 26.18
C SER A 22 -49.63 -23.02 26.93
N ILE A 23 -49.04 -23.56 27.98
CA ILE A 23 -47.93 -22.89 28.72
C ILE A 23 -46.73 -22.69 27.81
N MET A 24 -46.34 -23.73 27.06
CA MET A 24 -45.23 -23.64 26.11
C MET A 24 -45.45 -22.57 25.04
N LEU A 25 -46.65 -22.50 24.47
CA LEU A 25 -47.04 -21.46 23.49
C LEU A 25 -47.04 -20.06 24.11
N SER A 26 -47.48 -19.91 25.35
CA SER A 26 -47.45 -18.63 26.06
C SER A 26 -46.01 -18.15 26.33
N ILE A 27 -45.13 -19.02 26.73
CA ILE A 27 -43.70 -18.72 26.95
C ILE A 27 -43.06 -18.33 25.61
N MET A 28 -43.34 -19.05 24.53
CA MET A 28 -42.84 -18.72 23.20
C MET A 28 -43.34 -17.34 22.71
N PHE A 29 -44.61 -17.02 22.97
CA PHE A 29 -45.18 -15.73 22.63
C PHE A 29 -44.54 -14.58 23.42
N ILE A 30 -44.38 -14.72 24.74
CA ILE A 30 -43.71 -13.75 25.61
C ILE A 30 -42.27 -13.52 25.18
N SER A 31 -41.54 -14.60 24.88
CA SER A 31 -40.15 -14.54 24.38
C SER A 31 -40.05 -13.75 23.06
N SER A 32 -41.05 -13.76 22.23
CA SER A 32 -41.10 -13.03 20.96
C SER A 32 -41.47 -11.54 21.10
N CYS A 33 -41.90 -11.10 22.28
CA CYS A 33 -42.36 -9.71 22.52
C CYS A 33 -41.21 -8.72 22.79
N TYR A 34 -39.96 -9.16 22.91
CA TYR A 34 -38.84 -8.26 23.14
C TYR A 34 -37.73 -8.48 22.15
N TYR A 35 -36.89 -7.44 21.95
CA TYR A 35 -35.66 -7.51 21.19
C TYR A 35 -34.56 -6.69 21.90
N ILE A 36 -33.33 -7.05 21.67
CA ILE A 36 -32.17 -6.40 22.28
C ILE A 36 -31.39 -5.69 21.17
N VAL A 37 -31.07 -4.43 21.42
CA VAL A 37 -30.19 -3.63 20.56
C VAL A 37 -28.81 -3.64 21.17
N ASP A 38 -27.86 -4.22 20.47
CA ASP A 38 -26.48 -4.28 20.90
C ASP A 38 -25.77 -2.94 20.73
N PRO A 39 -24.71 -2.64 21.53
CA PRO A 39 -23.90 -1.45 21.33
C PRO A 39 -23.30 -1.38 19.92
N GLY A 40 -23.48 -0.22 19.25
CA GLY A 40 -23.03 -0.01 17.88
C GLY A 40 -24.02 -0.45 16.80
N TYR A 41 -25.25 -0.80 17.19
CA TYR A 41 -26.38 -1.01 16.27
C TYR A 41 -27.47 0.03 16.51
N SER A 42 -28.17 0.38 15.44
CA SER A 42 -29.44 1.10 15.48
C SER A 42 -30.56 0.17 15.06
N ALA A 43 -31.67 0.24 15.76
CA ALA A 43 -32.86 -0.53 15.43
C ALA A 43 -33.96 0.38 14.87
N ILE A 44 -34.50 0.02 13.72
CA ILE A 44 -35.67 0.65 13.11
C ILE A 44 -36.86 -0.25 13.40
N HIS A 45 -37.81 0.30 14.13
CA HIS A 45 -39.05 -0.39 14.48
C HIS A 45 -40.16 -0.06 13.47
N LEU A 46 -40.54 -1.06 12.72
CA LEU A 46 -41.58 -0.96 11.69
C LEU A 46 -42.86 -1.67 12.19
N ARG A 47 -43.99 -1.06 12.01
CA ARG A 47 -45.30 -1.67 12.24
C ARG A 47 -46.06 -1.71 10.91
N MET A 48 -46.33 -2.91 10.42
CA MET A 48 -46.99 -3.11 9.13
C MET A 48 -46.35 -2.29 8.00
N GLY A 49 -44.99 -2.19 7.99
CA GLY A 49 -44.26 -1.42 7.00
C GLY A 49 -44.11 0.08 7.29
N SER A 50 -44.77 0.63 8.31
CA SER A 50 -44.64 2.03 8.70
C SER A 50 -43.61 2.17 9.83
N MET A 51 -42.67 3.12 9.70
CA MET A 51 -41.71 3.42 10.77
C MET A 51 -42.45 4.09 11.94
N ILE A 52 -42.33 3.50 13.15
CA ILE A 52 -42.97 4.05 14.37
C ILE A 52 -41.93 4.68 15.26
N SER A 53 -40.81 4.01 15.46
CA SER A 53 -39.76 4.47 16.38
C SER A 53 -38.39 4.04 15.90
N GLU A 54 -37.40 4.77 16.37
CA GLU A 54 -35.98 4.51 16.16
C GLU A 54 -35.30 4.35 17.50
N HIS A 55 -34.42 3.40 17.61
CA HIS A 55 -33.64 3.16 18.82
C HIS A 55 -32.13 3.12 18.49
N ASN A 56 -31.46 4.24 18.81
CA ASN A 56 -30.03 4.43 18.60
C ASN A 56 -29.20 4.07 19.83
N THR A 57 -29.87 3.70 20.92
CA THR A 57 -29.24 3.31 22.18
C THR A 57 -29.35 1.83 22.41
N SER A 58 -28.27 1.23 22.94
CA SER A 58 -28.31 -0.17 23.35
C SER A 58 -29.30 -0.38 24.51
N GLY A 59 -30.04 -1.47 24.43
CA GLY A 59 -31.03 -1.78 25.46
C GLY A 59 -32.03 -2.84 25.02
N MET A 60 -32.97 -3.13 25.89
CA MET A 60 -34.06 -4.06 25.62
C MET A 60 -35.32 -3.25 25.31
N TYR A 61 -35.98 -3.58 24.22
CA TYR A 61 -37.18 -2.92 23.72
C TYR A 61 -38.30 -3.93 23.48
N PHE A 62 -39.53 -3.46 23.49
CA PHE A 62 -40.68 -4.30 23.25
C PHE A 62 -41.19 -4.16 21.81
N LYS A 63 -41.64 -5.27 21.27
CA LYS A 63 -42.33 -5.33 19.97
C LYS A 63 -43.55 -6.22 20.08
N ILE A 64 -44.55 -5.97 19.23
CA ILE A 64 -45.73 -6.82 19.11
C ILE A 64 -45.40 -7.89 18.08
N PRO A 65 -45.30 -9.18 18.48
CA PRO A 65 -45.02 -10.24 17.54
C PRO A 65 -46.10 -10.31 16.46
N LEU A 66 -45.75 -10.69 15.24
CA LEU A 66 -46.61 -10.77 14.04
C LEU A 66 -46.98 -9.42 13.37
N ILE A 67 -46.86 -8.28 14.07
CA ILE A 67 -47.27 -6.94 13.53
C ILE A 67 -46.02 -6.07 13.36
N ASP A 68 -45.08 -6.18 14.29
CA ASP A 68 -43.90 -5.34 14.33
C ASP A 68 -42.64 -6.10 13.78
N ASP A 69 -41.97 -5.46 12.83
CA ASP A 69 -40.66 -5.89 12.31
C ASP A 69 -39.58 -4.94 12.84
N VAL A 70 -38.40 -5.50 13.10
CA VAL A 70 -37.27 -4.73 13.59
C VAL A 70 -36.08 -4.97 12.66
N ILE A 71 -35.55 -3.89 12.10
CA ILE A 71 -34.35 -3.92 11.26
C ILE A 71 -33.18 -3.38 12.05
N MET A 72 -32.15 -4.20 12.18
CA MET A 72 -30.89 -3.83 12.85
C MET A 72 -29.89 -3.35 11.80
N ILE A 73 -29.36 -2.15 11.99
CA ILE A 73 -28.35 -1.56 11.12
C ILE A 73 -27.07 -1.38 11.93
N ASN A 74 -25.95 -1.82 11.36
CA ASN A 74 -24.65 -1.72 11.99
C ASN A 74 -24.07 -0.30 11.78
N ASN A 75 -23.85 0.45 12.88
CA ASN A 75 -23.24 1.78 12.88
C ASN A 75 -21.73 1.74 13.18
N ARG A 76 -21.16 0.57 13.34
CA ARG A 76 -19.71 0.43 13.51
C ARG A 76 -19.00 0.69 12.19
N ILE A 77 -17.69 0.81 12.26
CA ILE A 77 -16.87 0.88 11.05
C ILE A 77 -16.96 -0.47 10.33
N CYS A 78 -17.47 -0.43 9.12
CA CYS A 78 -17.57 -1.57 8.22
C CYS A 78 -16.52 -1.45 7.12
N LYS A 79 -16.13 -2.58 6.55
CA LYS A 79 -15.19 -2.67 5.42
C LYS A 79 -15.95 -3.17 4.19
N ALA A 80 -15.82 -2.44 3.08
CA ALA A 80 -16.22 -2.91 1.76
C ALA A 80 -14.99 -3.08 0.88
N GLU A 81 -14.96 -4.17 0.10
CA GLU A 81 -13.93 -4.41 -0.91
C GLU A 81 -14.54 -4.25 -2.29
N ILE A 82 -13.91 -3.43 -3.11
CA ILE A 82 -14.41 -3.09 -4.44
C ILE A 82 -13.28 -3.30 -5.44
N SER A 83 -13.58 -4.11 -6.46
CA SER A 83 -12.70 -4.34 -7.60
C SER A 83 -13.26 -3.64 -8.83
N THR A 84 -12.42 -2.91 -9.53
CA THR A 84 -12.80 -2.22 -10.77
C THR A 84 -11.63 -2.13 -11.72
N THR A 85 -11.92 -1.97 -13.01
CA THR A 85 -10.92 -1.69 -14.03
C THR A 85 -11.07 -0.25 -14.49
N ALA A 86 -9.97 0.49 -14.51
CA ALA A 86 -9.91 1.88 -14.94
C ALA A 86 -8.85 2.05 -16.04
N LEU A 87 -9.00 3.11 -16.84
CA LEU A 87 -7.99 3.53 -17.81
C LEU A 87 -7.19 4.70 -17.21
N SER A 88 -5.88 4.60 -17.24
CA SER A 88 -4.99 5.69 -16.86
C SER A 88 -4.95 6.78 -17.94
N LYS A 89 -4.32 7.91 -17.65
CA LYS A 89 -4.16 9.03 -18.58
C LYS A 89 -3.46 8.64 -19.90
N ASP A 90 -2.56 7.71 -19.85
CA ASP A 90 -1.82 7.12 -20.97
C ASP A 90 -2.52 5.91 -21.59
N LEU A 91 -3.83 5.77 -21.34
CA LEU A 91 -4.72 4.71 -21.89
C LEU A 91 -4.29 3.29 -21.51
N GLN A 92 -3.56 3.12 -20.42
CA GLN A 92 -3.25 1.80 -19.90
C GLN A 92 -4.40 1.29 -19.04
N SER A 93 -4.76 0.02 -19.22
CA SER A 93 -5.76 -0.65 -18.39
C SER A 93 -5.14 -1.03 -17.05
N VAL A 94 -5.77 -0.59 -15.97
CA VAL A 94 -5.34 -0.83 -14.59
C VAL A 94 -6.48 -1.52 -13.84
N SER A 95 -6.23 -2.70 -13.31
CA SER A 95 -7.14 -3.35 -12.35
C SER A 95 -6.86 -2.81 -10.97
N VAL A 96 -7.90 -2.31 -10.32
CA VAL A 96 -7.81 -1.61 -9.04
C VAL A 96 -8.68 -2.30 -8.03
N ASP A 97 -8.06 -2.86 -6.99
CA ASP A 97 -8.76 -3.38 -5.83
C ASP A 97 -8.59 -2.42 -4.66
N VAL A 98 -9.69 -2.03 -4.06
CA VAL A 98 -9.71 -1.08 -2.95
C VAL A 98 -10.44 -1.64 -1.75
N ALA A 99 -10.00 -1.24 -0.57
CA ALA A 99 -10.69 -1.45 0.69
C ALA A 99 -11.17 -0.10 1.21
N ILE A 100 -12.46 0.01 1.45
CA ILE A 100 -13.13 1.21 1.93
C ILE A 100 -13.65 0.93 3.32
N ASN A 101 -13.18 1.70 4.30
CA ASN A 101 -13.73 1.68 5.64
C ASN A 101 -14.72 2.83 5.78
N TYR A 102 -15.95 2.50 6.09
CA TYR A 102 -17.02 3.48 6.20
C TYR A 102 -17.83 3.26 7.48
N ARG A 103 -18.54 4.28 7.89
CA ARG A 103 -19.49 4.26 9.01
C ARG A 103 -20.76 5.00 8.60
N LEU A 104 -21.89 4.57 9.15
CA LEU A 104 -23.16 5.24 8.92
C LEU A 104 -23.36 6.35 9.94
N ASN A 105 -23.51 7.60 9.48
CA ASN A 105 -23.79 8.74 10.37
C ASN A 105 -25.25 8.77 10.80
N ASP A 106 -26.16 8.47 9.87
CA ASP A 106 -27.59 8.42 10.14
C ASP A 106 -28.19 7.21 9.40
N ALA A 107 -28.15 6.08 10.09
CA ALA A 107 -28.63 4.80 9.54
C ALA A 107 -30.11 4.83 9.16
N ILE A 108 -30.90 5.65 9.84
CA ILE A 108 -32.33 5.73 9.67
C ILE A 108 -32.67 6.49 8.41
N LYS A 109 -32.06 7.66 8.21
CA LYS A 109 -32.25 8.43 6.96
C LYS A 109 -31.71 7.65 5.76
N LEU A 110 -30.58 6.97 5.90
CA LEU A 110 -30.06 6.11 4.85
C LEU A 110 -31.06 5.01 4.49
N TYR A 111 -31.60 4.30 5.51
CA TYR A 111 -32.59 3.26 5.29
C TYR A 111 -33.88 3.79 4.62
N THR A 112 -34.36 4.93 5.05
CA THR A 112 -35.61 5.52 4.47
C THR A 112 -35.42 6.01 3.04
N THR A 113 -34.20 6.39 2.66
CA THR A 113 -33.87 6.93 1.33
C THR A 113 -33.48 5.83 0.34
N VAL A 114 -32.73 4.85 0.79
CA VAL A 114 -32.06 3.85 -0.08
C VAL A 114 -32.46 2.41 0.28
N GLY A 115 -32.69 2.13 1.57
CA GLY A 115 -32.95 0.77 2.06
C GLY A 115 -31.70 0.10 2.62
N THR A 116 -31.76 -1.22 2.75
CA THR A 116 -30.65 -2.04 3.29
C THR A 116 -29.50 -2.25 2.32
N ASP A 117 -29.76 -2.16 1.01
CA ASP A 117 -28.82 -2.52 -0.06
C ASP A 117 -27.98 -1.31 -0.52
N PHE A 118 -27.76 -0.34 0.37
CA PHE A 118 -27.03 0.91 0.08
C PHE A 118 -25.58 0.64 -0.41
N GLU A 119 -24.96 -0.47 0.00
CA GLU A 119 -23.63 -0.83 -0.50
C GLU A 119 -23.65 -1.05 -2.02
N GLN A 120 -24.63 -1.77 -2.53
CA GLN A 120 -24.75 -2.08 -3.95
C GLN A 120 -25.31 -0.91 -4.77
N ILE A 121 -26.20 -0.12 -4.17
CA ILE A 121 -26.91 0.97 -4.86
C ILE A 121 -26.09 2.26 -4.90
N ILE A 122 -25.36 2.56 -3.82
CA ILE A 122 -24.62 3.82 -3.66
C ILE A 122 -23.11 3.60 -3.55
N LEU A 123 -22.66 2.82 -2.55
CA LEU A 123 -21.25 2.73 -2.22
C LEU A 123 -20.42 2.18 -3.39
N ASN A 124 -20.84 1.08 -4.00
CA ASN A 124 -20.14 0.46 -5.12
C ASN A 124 -20.09 1.37 -6.36
N PRO A 125 -21.19 1.92 -6.88
CA PRO A 125 -21.16 2.78 -8.06
C PRO A 125 -20.35 4.07 -7.84
N TYR A 126 -20.55 4.76 -6.70
CA TYR A 126 -19.83 6.00 -6.41
C TYR A 126 -18.32 5.76 -6.26
N SER A 127 -17.94 4.66 -5.62
CA SER A 127 -16.55 4.29 -5.49
C SER A 127 -15.90 3.96 -6.82
N GLN A 128 -16.56 3.15 -7.66
CA GLN A 128 -16.06 2.82 -8.99
C GLN A 128 -15.91 4.05 -9.87
N GLU A 129 -16.88 4.95 -9.83
CA GLU A 129 -16.83 6.19 -10.61
C GLU A 129 -15.70 7.11 -10.13
N SER A 130 -15.57 7.33 -8.80
CA SER A 130 -14.51 8.15 -8.24
C SER A 130 -13.12 7.58 -8.55
N ILE A 131 -12.95 6.27 -8.43
CA ILE A 131 -11.69 5.60 -8.80
C ILE A 131 -11.37 5.82 -10.28
N LYS A 132 -12.33 5.56 -11.17
CA LYS A 132 -12.12 5.74 -12.63
C LYS A 132 -11.80 7.18 -12.99
N ALA A 133 -12.51 8.15 -12.37
CA ALA A 133 -12.30 9.57 -12.62
C ALA A 133 -10.91 10.04 -12.19
N ILE A 134 -10.42 9.57 -11.05
CA ILE A 134 -9.10 9.97 -10.54
C ILE A 134 -7.99 9.20 -11.26
N VAL A 135 -8.11 7.88 -11.45
CA VAL A 135 -7.11 7.08 -12.18
C VAL A 135 -6.87 7.64 -13.58
N ALA A 136 -7.90 8.14 -14.26
CA ALA A 136 -7.79 8.77 -15.58
C ALA A 136 -6.98 10.09 -15.58
N ARG A 137 -6.71 10.70 -14.43
CA ARG A 137 -5.87 11.91 -14.32
C ARG A 137 -4.38 11.60 -14.21
N PHE A 138 -4.03 10.40 -13.76
CA PHE A 138 -2.66 9.96 -13.55
C PHE A 138 -2.17 9.04 -14.66
N THR A 139 -0.88 9.11 -14.99
CA THR A 139 -0.24 8.10 -15.83
C THR A 139 -0.06 6.81 -15.03
N ALA A 140 0.09 5.69 -15.70
CA ALA A 140 0.34 4.41 -15.03
C ALA A 140 1.64 4.44 -14.20
N GLU A 141 2.69 5.13 -14.68
CA GLU A 141 3.94 5.35 -13.95
C GLU A 141 3.72 6.22 -12.69
N ASP A 142 2.89 7.29 -12.78
CA ASP A 142 2.59 8.15 -11.64
C ASP A 142 1.76 7.43 -10.57
N LEU A 143 0.82 6.56 -10.97
CA LEU A 143 0.05 5.74 -10.02
C LEU A 143 0.93 4.86 -9.15
N ILE A 144 2.08 4.41 -9.66
CA ILE A 144 3.07 3.65 -8.90
C ILE A 144 3.88 4.58 -8.00
N ARG A 145 4.37 5.71 -8.55
CA ARG A 145 5.33 6.59 -7.89
C ARG A 145 4.71 7.50 -6.84
N VAL A 146 3.51 8.04 -7.10
CA VAL A 146 2.82 9.00 -6.22
C VAL A 146 1.47 8.45 -5.74
N ARG A 147 1.41 7.16 -5.47
CA ARG A 147 0.21 6.43 -5.04
C ARG A 147 -0.56 7.12 -3.91
N ASN A 148 0.14 7.75 -2.98
CA ASN A 148 -0.49 8.43 -1.84
C ASN A 148 -1.31 9.65 -2.29
N ILE A 149 -0.83 10.40 -3.29
CA ILE A 149 -1.56 11.57 -3.82
C ILE A 149 -2.86 11.09 -4.50
N ALA A 150 -2.76 10.04 -5.31
CA ALA A 150 -3.94 9.46 -5.94
C ALA A 150 -4.95 8.93 -4.90
N LYS A 151 -4.46 8.30 -3.81
CA LYS A 151 -5.31 7.87 -2.69
C LYS A 151 -6.06 9.05 -2.07
N ASP A 152 -5.37 10.14 -1.77
CA ASP A 152 -5.97 11.31 -1.12
C ASP A 152 -6.98 12.00 -2.03
N GLU A 153 -6.74 12.05 -3.33
CA GLU A 153 -7.71 12.59 -4.30
C GLU A 153 -8.97 11.72 -4.38
N VAL A 154 -8.82 10.38 -4.46
CA VAL A 154 -9.99 9.47 -4.44
C VAL A 154 -10.75 9.59 -3.13
N PHE A 155 -10.05 9.64 -2.00
CA PHE A 155 -10.66 9.79 -0.69
C PHE A 155 -11.51 11.07 -0.61
N ASN A 156 -10.97 12.21 -1.01
CA ASN A 156 -11.68 13.49 -0.96
C ASN A 156 -12.88 13.54 -1.92
N GLU A 157 -12.71 13.02 -3.14
CA GLU A 157 -13.79 12.94 -4.13
C GLU A 157 -14.91 12.03 -3.64
N LEU A 158 -14.57 10.83 -3.17
CA LEU A 158 -15.53 9.85 -2.68
C LEU A 158 -16.26 10.37 -1.42
N ARG A 159 -15.53 10.98 -0.49
CA ARG A 159 -16.10 11.60 0.71
C ARG A 159 -17.14 12.66 0.36
N SER A 160 -16.82 13.55 -0.59
CA SER A 160 -17.75 14.59 -1.00
C SER A 160 -19.09 14.06 -1.58
N ARG A 161 -19.05 12.85 -2.16
CA ARG A 161 -20.22 12.17 -2.72
C ARG A 161 -21.00 11.36 -1.68
N LEU A 162 -20.30 10.79 -0.68
CA LEU A 162 -20.90 9.93 0.34
C LEU A 162 -21.50 10.73 1.52
N ASP A 163 -20.90 11.85 1.91
CA ASP A 163 -21.39 12.69 3.00
C ASP A 163 -22.87 13.10 2.85
N PRO A 164 -23.38 13.51 1.66
CA PRO A 164 -24.77 13.87 1.46
C PRO A 164 -25.76 12.70 1.64
N VAL A 165 -25.28 11.47 1.51
CA VAL A 165 -26.08 10.24 1.66
C VAL A 165 -25.88 9.54 2.99
N PHE A 166 -25.39 10.27 3.99
CA PHE A 166 -25.21 9.81 5.39
C PHE A 166 -24.21 8.66 5.58
N ILE A 167 -23.30 8.46 4.64
CA ILE A 167 -22.20 7.51 4.73
C ILE A 167 -20.91 8.29 4.96
N GLU A 168 -20.30 8.12 6.12
CA GLU A 168 -19.01 8.72 6.46
C GLU A 168 -17.88 7.82 6.00
N LEU A 169 -17.01 8.33 5.13
CA LEU A 169 -15.81 7.65 4.71
C LEU A 169 -14.74 7.82 5.80
N VAL A 170 -14.32 6.72 6.43
CA VAL A 170 -13.31 6.70 7.49
C VAL A 170 -11.91 6.58 6.90
N ASP A 171 -11.72 5.61 6.00
CA ASP A 171 -10.44 5.39 5.32
C ASP A 171 -10.66 4.74 3.95
N PHE A 172 -9.72 4.99 3.04
CA PHE A 172 -9.69 4.43 1.70
C PHE A 172 -8.29 3.91 1.41
N ASN A 173 -8.16 2.66 0.97
CA ASN A 173 -6.88 2.06 0.68
C ASN A 173 -6.90 1.32 -0.66
N PHE A 174 -5.91 1.58 -1.50
CA PHE A 174 -5.61 0.69 -2.60
C PHE A 174 -5.02 -0.61 -2.05
N VAL A 175 -5.64 -1.74 -2.32
CA VAL A 175 -5.13 -3.07 -1.96
C VAL A 175 -4.18 -3.54 -3.05
N HIS A 176 -4.69 -3.65 -4.28
CA HIS A 176 -3.91 -4.01 -5.46
C HIS A 176 -4.08 -2.98 -6.57
N LEU A 177 -3.02 -2.79 -7.32
CA LEU A 177 -2.97 -2.01 -8.56
C LEU A 177 -2.21 -2.86 -9.57
N ASP A 178 -2.94 -3.56 -10.43
CA ASP A 178 -2.37 -4.46 -11.41
C ASP A 178 -2.41 -3.85 -12.80
N PHE A 179 -1.27 -3.84 -13.45
CA PHE A 179 -1.08 -3.32 -14.80
C PHE A 179 -0.98 -4.49 -15.79
N THR A 180 -1.19 -4.21 -17.06
CA THR A 180 -1.00 -5.22 -18.11
C THR A 180 0.45 -5.68 -18.15
N ALA A 181 0.68 -6.99 -18.39
CA ALA A 181 2.03 -7.56 -18.47
C ALA A 181 2.89 -6.85 -19.53
N GLN A 182 2.29 -6.41 -20.64
CA GLN A 182 2.97 -5.66 -21.69
C GLN A 182 3.47 -4.29 -21.19
N PHE A 183 2.70 -3.60 -20.37
CA PHE A 183 3.11 -2.32 -19.76
C PHE A 183 4.26 -2.54 -18.79
N ILE A 184 4.16 -3.54 -17.91
CA ILE A 184 5.24 -3.87 -16.94
C ILE A 184 6.54 -4.12 -17.70
N HIS A 185 6.52 -4.94 -18.76
CA HIS A 185 7.71 -5.23 -19.55
C HIS A 185 8.31 -3.97 -20.21
N SER A 186 7.48 -3.07 -20.76
CA SER A 186 7.96 -1.83 -21.36
C SER A 186 8.57 -0.87 -20.33
N VAL A 187 8.05 -0.84 -19.10
CA VAL A 187 8.62 -0.05 -17.99
C VAL A 187 9.96 -0.64 -17.55
N GLU A 188 10.06 -1.95 -17.45
CA GLU A 188 11.32 -2.65 -17.13
C GLU A 188 12.39 -2.37 -18.17
N GLU A 189 12.07 -2.50 -19.47
CA GLU A 189 13.00 -2.18 -20.56
C GLU A 189 13.47 -0.72 -20.51
N LYS A 190 12.55 0.23 -20.30
CA LYS A 190 12.89 1.65 -20.15
C LYS A 190 13.83 1.85 -18.97
N GLN A 191 13.55 1.22 -17.82
CA GLN A 191 14.36 1.36 -16.62
C GLN A 191 15.78 0.76 -16.81
N ILE A 192 15.89 -0.39 -17.47
CA ILE A 192 17.17 -0.99 -17.85
C ILE A 192 17.95 -0.06 -18.78
N ALA A 193 17.29 0.52 -19.79
CA ALA A 193 17.92 1.46 -20.71
C ALA A 193 18.42 2.73 -20.00
N GLU A 194 17.62 3.31 -19.12
CA GLU A 194 18.02 4.46 -18.30
C GLU A 194 19.18 4.14 -17.38
N GLN A 195 19.17 2.97 -16.73
CA GLN A 195 20.25 2.53 -15.85
C GLN A 195 21.54 2.28 -16.62
N THR A 196 21.46 1.67 -17.80
CA THR A 196 22.65 1.45 -18.65
C THR A 196 23.22 2.78 -19.15
N ALA A 197 22.36 3.73 -19.53
CA ALA A 197 22.81 5.08 -19.92
C ALA A 197 23.49 5.82 -18.77
N LYS A 198 22.94 5.77 -17.55
CA LYS A 198 23.57 6.34 -16.35
C LYS A 198 24.93 5.70 -16.05
N THR A 199 25.00 4.37 -16.16
CA THR A 199 26.24 3.61 -15.93
C THR A 199 27.30 3.99 -16.96
N ALA A 200 26.93 4.10 -18.24
CA ALA A 200 27.84 4.53 -19.29
C ALA A 200 28.35 5.97 -19.10
N HIS A 201 27.45 6.88 -18.67
CA HIS A 201 27.83 8.27 -18.35
C HIS A 201 28.84 8.32 -17.19
N ASN A 202 28.54 7.63 -16.07
CA ASN A 202 29.43 7.57 -14.91
C ASN A 202 30.78 6.93 -15.24
N LEU A 203 30.79 5.90 -16.09
CA LEU A 203 32.04 5.28 -16.57
C LEU A 203 32.85 6.26 -17.43
N SER A 204 32.19 7.01 -18.31
CA SER A 204 32.85 8.06 -19.12
C SER A 204 33.46 9.15 -18.25
N GLU A 205 32.77 9.62 -17.22
CA GLU A 205 33.31 10.61 -16.28
C GLU A 205 34.50 10.05 -15.51
N LYS A 206 34.39 8.81 -15.02
CA LYS A 206 35.52 8.15 -14.32
C LYS A 206 36.77 8.03 -15.21
N VAL A 207 36.60 7.62 -16.46
CA VAL A 207 37.73 7.54 -17.42
C VAL A 207 38.34 8.91 -17.69
N LYS A 208 37.54 9.99 -17.78
CA LYS A 208 38.02 11.37 -17.93
C LYS A 208 38.84 11.79 -16.70
N GLU A 209 38.35 11.50 -15.51
CA GLU A 209 39.08 11.83 -14.27
C GLU A 209 40.40 11.05 -14.15
N GLU A 210 40.36 9.74 -14.46
CA GLU A 210 41.60 8.91 -14.46
C GLU A 210 42.62 9.42 -15.47
N ALA A 211 42.17 9.81 -16.68
CA ALA A 211 43.06 10.40 -17.69
C ALA A 211 43.65 11.74 -17.22
N LEU A 212 42.84 12.59 -16.57
CA LEU A 212 43.32 13.85 -16.00
C LEU A 212 44.30 13.63 -14.87
N GLN A 213 44.04 12.69 -13.97
CA GLN A 213 44.98 12.32 -12.90
C GLN A 213 46.29 11.79 -13.46
N THR A 214 46.24 10.95 -14.50
CA THR A 214 47.45 10.40 -15.16
C THR A 214 48.24 11.51 -15.80
N LYS A 215 47.61 12.45 -16.48
CA LYS A 215 48.25 13.63 -17.05
C LYS A 215 48.93 14.49 -15.97
N LEU A 216 48.21 14.82 -14.90
CA LEU A 216 48.76 15.61 -13.78
C LEU A 216 49.98 14.91 -13.12
N ARG A 217 49.93 13.57 -12.97
CA ARG A 217 51.09 12.81 -12.46
C ARG A 217 52.26 12.87 -13.41
N ALA A 218 52.05 12.68 -14.71
CA ALA A 218 53.11 12.79 -15.71
C ALA A 218 53.72 14.21 -15.77
N ASP A 219 52.89 15.26 -15.70
CA ASP A 219 53.34 16.67 -15.64
C ASP A 219 54.15 16.93 -14.34
N ALA A 220 53.70 16.40 -13.18
CA ALA A 220 54.41 16.53 -11.92
C ALA A 220 55.77 15.78 -11.94
N GLU A 221 55.83 14.58 -12.53
CA GLU A 221 57.08 13.82 -12.70
C GLU A 221 58.03 14.56 -13.66
N ALA A 222 57.55 15.06 -14.80
CA ALA A 222 58.35 15.84 -15.74
C ALA A 222 58.92 17.10 -15.06
N TYR A 223 58.10 17.80 -14.28
CA TYR A 223 58.56 18.97 -13.51
C TYR A 223 59.63 18.60 -12.47
N ALA A 224 59.42 17.50 -11.71
CA ALA A 224 60.37 17.01 -10.74
C ALA A 224 61.72 16.61 -11.41
N LEU A 225 61.65 15.97 -12.58
CA LEU A 225 62.85 15.65 -13.38
C LEU A 225 63.57 16.87 -13.88
N ASN A 226 62.87 17.91 -14.35
CA ASN A 226 63.44 19.18 -14.77
C ASN A 226 64.15 19.92 -13.60
N ILE A 227 63.51 19.97 -12.43
CA ILE A 227 64.17 20.52 -11.23
C ILE A 227 65.43 19.73 -10.90
N LYS A 228 65.35 18.38 -10.87
CA LYS A 228 66.52 17.54 -10.63
C LYS A 228 67.64 17.79 -11.67
N LYS A 229 67.29 17.93 -12.93
CA LYS A 229 68.26 18.24 -14.00
C LYS A 229 68.94 19.60 -13.78
N ASN A 230 68.16 20.63 -13.44
CA ASN A 230 68.66 21.99 -13.24
C ASN A 230 69.45 22.16 -11.94
N CYS A 231 69.16 21.37 -10.90
CA CYS A 231 69.86 21.37 -9.62
C CYS A 231 71.05 20.42 -9.56
N THR A 232 71.28 19.55 -10.60
CA THR A 232 72.33 18.58 -10.60
C THR A 232 73.57 19.19 -11.24
N THR A 233 74.38 19.81 -10.42
CA THR A 233 75.77 20.25 -10.82
C THR A 233 76.69 19.04 -11.01
N PRO A 234 77.74 19.14 -11.84
CA PRO A 234 78.69 18.04 -12.03
C PRO A 234 79.27 17.50 -10.73
N GLU A 235 79.41 18.31 -9.68
CA GLU A 235 79.84 17.97 -8.36
C GLU A 235 78.91 17.05 -7.59
N ILE A 236 77.55 17.29 -7.69
CA ILE A 236 76.51 16.46 -7.08
C ILE A 236 76.42 15.10 -7.79
N LEU A 237 76.67 15.05 -9.13
CA LEU A 237 76.73 13.81 -9.87
C LEU A 237 77.94 12.94 -9.43
N ALA A 238 79.08 13.61 -9.15
CA ALA A 238 80.32 12.93 -8.66
C ALA A 238 80.05 12.33 -7.24
N LEU A 239 79.41 13.10 -6.32
CA LEU A 239 79.03 12.62 -4.99
C LEU A 239 78.09 11.41 -5.04
N LYS A 240 77.06 11.44 -5.88
CA LYS A 240 76.14 10.32 -6.05
C LYS A 240 76.78 9.08 -6.70
N LYS A 241 77.79 9.25 -7.55
CA LYS A 241 78.54 8.13 -8.09
C LYS A 241 79.35 7.48 -6.98
N ILE A 242 79.93 8.26 -6.09
CA ILE A 242 80.72 7.77 -4.94
C ILE A 242 79.83 7.06 -3.92
N GLU A 243 78.63 7.63 -3.64
CA GLU A 243 77.64 7.07 -2.69
C GLU A 243 77.05 5.71 -3.16
N LYS A 244 76.87 5.51 -4.47
CA LYS A 244 76.42 4.26 -5.07
C LYS A 244 77.59 3.26 -5.31
N TRP A 245 78.83 3.61 -5.07
CA TRP A 245 79.97 2.73 -5.29
C TRP A 245 80.10 1.72 -4.16
N ASN A 246 80.10 0.44 -4.49
CA ASN A 246 80.22 -0.67 -3.54
C ASN A 246 81.62 -0.99 -3.10
N GLY A 247 82.62 -0.11 -3.39
CA GLY A 247 84.00 -0.25 -3.00
C GLY A 247 84.82 -1.31 -3.80
N LYS A 248 84.22 -1.90 -4.82
CA LYS A 248 84.92 -2.92 -5.66
C LYS A 248 85.19 -2.37 -7.04
N LEU A 249 86.45 -2.48 -7.50
CA LEU A 249 86.85 -2.15 -8.86
C LEU A 249 86.22 -3.11 -9.88
N PRO A 250 85.70 -2.61 -11.01
CA PRO A 250 85.16 -3.47 -12.07
C PRO A 250 86.28 -4.36 -12.63
N LYS A 251 85.96 -5.64 -12.83
CA LYS A 251 86.94 -6.64 -13.35
C LYS A 251 87.22 -6.52 -14.86
N VAL A 252 86.61 -5.61 -15.55
CA VAL A 252 86.78 -5.40 -17.00
C VAL A 252 87.27 -3.99 -17.23
N TYR A 253 88.45 -3.86 -17.84
CA TYR A 253 89.08 -2.62 -18.24
C TYR A 253 88.82 -2.38 -19.73
N GLY A 254 88.04 -1.37 -20.06
CA GLY A 254 87.83 -0.91 -21.42
C GLY A 254 88.01 0.60 -21.52
N SER A 255 88.53 1.10 -22.64
CA SER A 255 88.88 2.50 -22.86
C SER A 255 87.70 3.47 -22.87
N SER A 256 86.50 3.05 -22.46
CA SER A 256 85.22 3.87 -22.41
C SER A 256 84.50 3.79 -21.10
N LEU A 257 85.16 3.60 -19.94
CA LEU A 257 84.46 3.62 -18.65
C LEU A 257 84.38 5.05 -18.12
N PRO A 258 83.09 5.61 -18.02
CA PRO A 258 82.93 7.00 -17.60
C PRO A 258 83.26 7.26 -16.12
N MET A 259 83.72 6.27 -15.38
CA MET A 259 84.09 6.43 -13.96
C MET A 259 85.55 6.82 -13.75
N LEU A 260 86.44 6.57 -14.71
CA LEU A 260 87.86 6.84 -14.56
C LEU A 260 88.29 8.29 -14.91
N SER A 261 87.39 9.09 -15.53
CA SER A 261 87.68 10.49 -15.83
C SER A 261 87.66 11.43 -14.60
N LEU A 262 87.40 10.87 -13.39
CA LEU A 262 87.40 11.64 -12.13
C LEU A 262 88.74 11.59 -11.35
N LEU A 263 89.64 10.79 -11.81
CA LEU A 263 90.95 10.60 -11.14
C LEU A 263 92.10 11.40 -11.83
N ASP A 264 91.76 12.09 -12.94
CA ASP A 264 92.79 12.87 -13.71
C ASP A 264 92.53 14.42 -13.57
N LYS A 265 92.27 14.89 -12.33
CA LYS A 265 92.44 16.32 -11.97
C LYS A 265 92.79 16.43 -10.50
#